data_03383896488a61188dcf8bb0a9c0737f
#
_entry.id   03383896488a61188dcf8bb0a9c0737f
#
_cell.length_a   1.000
_cell.length_b   1.000
_cell.length_c   1.000
_cell.angle_alpha   90.00
_cell.angle_beta   90.00
_cell.angle_gamma   90.00
#
_symmetry.space_group_name_H-M   'P 1'
#
loop_
_entity.id
_entity.type
_entity.pdbx_description
1 polymer ?
#
loop_
_entity_poly.entity_id
_entity_poly.type
_entity_poly.pdbx_seq_one_letter_code
_entity_poly.pdbx_strand_id
1 'polypeptide(L)'
;MKILSKLSIIISTLMFSIITYANAEIKVVTSIKPIHSITSYIMDGVGSPDLIVDGYNSPHNFQLKPSHAKMLQNADLVIFVGEGIEEFLEKPLESIAKDSNKFALLEKNIFKKLKFREKNIFEEHDD
;
A
#
# COMPACT_ATOMS: atom_id res chain seq x y z
N MET A 1 53.66 18.36 13.99
CA MET A 1 52.41 19.14 13.83
C MET A 1 51.71 18.92 12.47
N LYS A 2 52.37 18.94 11.34
CA LYS A 2 51.72 18.78 10.00
C LYS A 2 51.06 17.41 9.72
N ILE A 3 51.56 16.33 10.34
CA ILE A 3 50.97 14.98 10.18
C ILE A 3 49.68 14.82 10.94
N LEU A 4 49.58 15.32 12.17
CA LEU A 4 48.37 15.27 12.98
C LEU A 4 47.22 16.07 12.37
N SER A 5 47.51 17.25 11.75
CA SER A 5 46.50 18.03 11.07
C SER A 5 45.94 17.35 9.81
N LYS A 6 46.81 16.65 9.05
CA LYS A 6 46.38 15.89 7.87
C LYS A 6 45.54 14.66 8.28
N LEU A 7 45.90 13.99 9.38
CA LEU A 7 45.14 12.85 9.89
C LEU A 7 43.75 13.26 10.39
N SER A 8 43.64 14.42 11.06
CA SER A 8 42.37 14.98 11.52
C SER A 8 41.42 15.32 10.35
N ILE A 9 41.95 15.85 9.24
CA ILE A 9 41.16 16.18 8.04
C ILE A 9 40.65 14.89 7.38
N ILE A 10 41.46 13.84 7.29
CA ILE A 10 41.08 12.55 6.70
C ILE A 10 39.99 11.88 7.54
N ILE A 11 40.09 11.90 8.87
CA ILE A 11 39.08 11.35 9.76
C ILE A 11 37.77 12.14 9.66
N SER A 12 37.83 13.48 9.58
CA SER A 12 36.66 14.32 9.41
C SER A 12 35.93 14.09 8.09
N THR A 13 36.68 13.91 6.98
CA THR A 13 36.10 13.60 5.67
C THR A 13 35.49 12.20 5.62
N LEU A 14 36.11 11.23 6.29
CA LEU A 14 35.57 9.87 6.36
C LEU A 14 34.29 9.79 7.20
N MET A 15 34.20 10.57 8.28
CA MET A 15 32.99 10.67 9.11
C MET A 15 31.83 11.35 8.36
N PHE A 16 32.11 12.29 7.48
CA PHE A 16 31.06 12.99 6.71
C PHE A 16 30.48 12.12 5.60
N SER A 17 31.21 11.07 5.14
CA SER A 17 30.78 10.17 4.07
C SER A 17 29.78 9.08 4.52
N ILE A 18 29.54 8.92 5.82
CA ILE A 18 28.72 7.81 6.36
C ILE A 18 27.24 8.22 6.49
N ILE A 19 26.87 9.49 6.25
CA ILE A 19 25.49 9.98 6.40
C ILE A 19 24.74 10.04 5.05
N THR A 20 24.95 9.07 4.20
CA THR A 20 23.95 8.82 3.16
C THR A 20 22.90 7.86 3.75
N TYR A 21 21.88 8.41 4.39
CA TYR A 21 20.67 7.67 4.65
C TYR A 21 20.11 7.23 3.30
N ALA A 22 20.27 5.96 2.97
CA ALA A 22 19.47 5.34 1.92
C ALA A 22 18.03 5.31 2.45
N ASN A 23 17.27 6.36 2.18
CA ASN A 23 15.82 6.31 2.29
C ASN A 23 15.35 5.32 1.23
N ALA A 24 15.29 4.04 1.58
CA ALA A 24 14.56 3.07 0.78
C ALA A 24 13.09 3.48 0.88
N GLU A 25 12.58 4.14 -0.16
CA GLU A 25 11.17 4.50 -0.26
C GLU A 25 10.36 3.22 -0.26
N ILE A 26 9.53 3.02 0.77
CA ILE A 26 8.63 1.88 0.85
C ILE A 26 7.56 1.98 -0.24
N LYS A 27 7.45 0.97 -1.07
CA LYS A 27 6.47 0.90 -2.16
C LYS A 27 5.19 0.26 -1.66
N VAL A 28 4.18 1.10 -1.45
CA VAL A 28 2.86 0.67 -0.99
C VAL A 28 1.88 0.75 -2.15
N VAL A 29 1.13 -0.32 -2.38
CA VAL A 29 0.07 -0.39 -3.39
C VAL A 29 -1.27 -0.54 -2.67
N THR A 30 -2.26 0.24 -3.10
CA THR A 30 -3.62 0.21 -2.55
C THR A 30 -4.63 -0.17 -3.63
N SER A 31 -5.66 -0.92 -3.26
CA SER A 31 -6.66 -1.40 -4.23
C SER A 31 -7.60 -0.33 -4.73
N ILE A 32 -8.24 0.41 -3.82
CA ILE A 32 -9.32 1.37 -4.11
C ILE A 32 -9.07 2.74 -3.49
N LYS A 33 -9.74 3.77 -4.02
CA LYS A 33 -9.60 5.17 -3.59
C LYS A 33 -9.77 5.43 -2.08
N PRO A 34 -10.76 4.88 -1.38
CA PRO A 34 -10.89 5.12 0.06
C PRO A 34 -9.66 4.67 0.86
N ILE A 35 -9.12 3.49 0.54
CA ILE A 35 -7.89 2.98 1.16
C ILE A 35 -6.70 3.86 0.79
N HIS A 36 -6.58 4.21 -0.50
CA HIS A 36 -5.51 5.07 -0.99
C HIS A 36 -5.48 6.42 -0.25
N SER A 37 -6.64 7.05 -0.05
CA SER A 37 -6.73 8.33 0.63
C SER A 37 -6.22 8.26 2.08
N ILE A 38 -6.63 7.22 2.83
CA ILE A 38 -6.18 7.01 4.21
C ILE A 38 -4.68 6.69 4.23
N THR A 39 -4.23 5.81 3.34
CA THR A 39 -2.81 5.43 3.25
C THR A 39 -1.93 6.61 2.88
N SER A 40 -2.37 7.46 1.95
CA SER A 40 -1.65 8.69 1.57
C SER A 40 -1.47 9.64 2.76
N TYR A 41 -2.50 9.77 3.59
CA TYR A 41 -2.42 10.58 4.81
C TYR A 41 -1.41 10.01 5.83
N ILE A 42 -1.39 8.68 5.99
CA ILE A 42 -0.46 8.01 6.91
C ILE A 42 0.99 8.08 6.39
N MET A 43 1.18 8.06 5.06
CA MET A 43 2.49 8.09 4.42
C MET A 43 3.02 9.50 4.18
N ASP A 44 2.34 10.53 4.64
CA ASP A 44 2.79 11.92 4.46
C ASP A 44 4.20 12.12 5.03
N GLY A 45 5.09 12.67 4.21
CA GLY A 45 6.51 12.85 4.53
C GLY A 45 7.39 11.59 4.43
N VAL A 46 6.83 10.44 4.09
CA VAL A 46 7.57 9.15 3.93
C VAL A 46 7.56 8.67 2.48
N GLY A 47 6.46 8.88 1.76
CA GLY A 47 6.27 8.44 0.39
C GLY A 47 4.81 8.61 -0.05
N SER A 48 4.47 8.01 -1.18
CA SER A 48 3.10 8.02 -1.71
C SER A 48 2.69 6.63 -2.15
N PRO A 49 1.49 6.15 -1.78
CA PRO A 49 1.02 4.86 -2.25
C PRO A 49 0.58 4.91 -3.71
N ASP A 50 0.72 3.80 -4.42
CA ASP A 50 0.12 3.58 -5.73
C ASP A 50 -1.35 3.15 -5.59
N LEU A 51 -2.19 3.47 -6.59
CA LEU A 51 -3.60 3.09 -6.66
C LEU A 51 -3.87 2.19 -7.87
N ILE A 52 -4.55 1.05 -7.66
CA ILE A 52 -4.93 0.13 -8.74
C ILE A 52 -6.23 0.55 -9.41
N VAL A 53 -7.33 0.63 -8.64
CA VAL A 53 -8.66 0.97 -9.18
C VAL A 53 -8.86 2.48 -9.16
N ASP A 54 -8.51 3.11 -10.28
CA ASP A 54 -8.62 4.55 -10.47
C ASP A 54 -9.94 4.95 -11.16
N GLY A 55 -10.33 6.21 -11.00
CA GLY A 55 -11.49 6.79 -11.66
C GLY A 55 -12.82 6.32 -11.09
N TYR A 56 -13.78 6.05 -11.98
CA TYR A 56 -15.14 5.56 -11.67
C TYR A 56 -15.28 4.05 -11.87
N ASN A 57 -14.17 3.32 -11.94
CA ASN A 57 -14.18 1.88 -12.16
C ASN A 57 -14.71 1.14 -10.92
N SER A 58 -15.52 0.10 -11.17
CA SER A 58 -15.95 -0.80 -10.10
C SER A 58 -14.87 -1.84 -9.79
N PRO A 59 -14.56 -2.10 -8.52
CA PRO A 59 -13.63 -3.17 -8.17
C PRO A 59 -14.15 -4.58 -8.52
N HIS A 60 -15.47 -4.80 -8.62
CA HIS A 60 -16.03 -6.13 -8.90
C HIS A 60 -15.75 -6.65 -10.31
N ASN A 61 -15.58 -5.78 -11.29
CA ASN A 61 -15.33 -6.14 -12.68
C ASN A 61 -14.03 -5.53 -13.21
N PHE A 62 -13.08 -5.23 -12.34
CA PHE A 62 -11.85 -4.58 -12.73
C PHE A 62 -10.89 -5.55 -13.39
N GLN A 63 -10.26 -5.10 -14.48
CA GLN A 63 -9.22 -5.86 -15.16
C GLN A 63 -7.87 -5.18 -14.98
N LEU A 64 -6.90 -5.95 -14.49
CA LEU A 64 -5.54 -5.47 -14.31
C LEU A 64 -4.87 -5.18 -15.65
N LYS A 65 -4.24 -4.00 -15.72
CA LYS A 65 -3.37 -3.62 -16.84
C LYS A 65 -1.93 -4.06 -16.55
N PRO A 66 -1.05 -4.16 -17.57
CA PRO A 66 0.37 -4.47 -17.35
C PRO A 66 1.08 -3.51 -16.39
N SER A 67 0.67 -2.23 -16.35
CA SER A 67 1.18 -1.25 -15.38
C SER A 67 0.85 -1.63 -13.93
N HIS A 68 -0.38 -2.13 -13.67
CA HIS A 68 -0.78 -2.59 -12.34
C HIS A 68 -0.02 -3.85 -11.91
N ALA A 69 0.23 -4.76 -12.85
CA ALA A 69 1.08 -5.93 -12.58
C ALA A 69 2.50 -5.52 -12.16
N LYS A 70 3.07 -4.50 -12.82
CA LYS A 70 4.38 -3.96 -12.44
C LYS A 70 4.37 -3.28 -11.06
N MET A 71 3.29 -2.55 -10.70
CA MET A 71 3.12 -1.98 -9.35
C MET A 71 3.13 -3.10 -8.30
N LEU A 72 2.32 -4.15 -8.51
CA LEU A 72 2.23 -5.30 -7.61
C LEU A 72 3.55 -6.06 -7.48
N GLN A 73 4.29 -6.25 -8.58
CA GLN A 73 5.58 -6.92 -8.59
C GLN A 73 6.64 -6.20 -7.74
N ASN A 74 6.58 -4.88 -7.71
CA ASN A 74 7.56 -4.04 -6.99
C ASN A 74 7.08 -3.60 -5.61
N ALA A 75 5.89 -4.02 -5.19
CA ALA A 75 5.30 -3.60 -3.92
C ALA A 75 5.99 -4.27 -2.72
N ASP A 76 6.30 -3.49 -1.69
CA ASP A 76 6.69 -3.99 -0.37
C ASP A 76 5.44 -4.33 0.46
N LEU A 77 4.35 -3.60 0.24
CA LEU A 77 3.07 -3.78 0.93
C LEU A 77 1.90 -3.56 -0.02
N VAL A 78 0.93 -4.48 -0.01
CA VAL A 78 -0.35 -4.33 -0.71
C VAL A 78 -1.48 -4.26 0.30
N ILE A 79 -2.27 -3.16 0.27
CA ILE A 79 -3.41 -2.92 1.16
C ILE A 79 -4.69 -2.98 0.34
N PHE A 80 -5.62 -3.85 0.74
CA PHE A 80 -6.89 -4.09 0.04
C PHE A 80 -8.00 -4.40 1.05
N VAL A 81 -9.27 -4.38 0.61
CA VAL A 81 -10.40 -4.64 1.50
C VAL A 81 -10.50 -6.11 1.85
N GLY A 82 -10.50 -6.97 0.86
CA GLY A 82 -10.62 -8.42 1.02
C GLY A 82 -11.19 -9.09 -0.22
N GLU A 83 -11.06 -10.41 -0.29
CA GLU A 83 -11.37 -11.22 -1.47
C GLU A 83 -12.78 -10.99 -2.04
N GLY A 84 -13.79 -10.80 -1.18
CA GLY A 84 -15.17 -10.59 -1.64
C GLY A 84 -15.44 -9.27 -2.37
N ILE A 85 -14.50 -8.33 -2.38
CA ILE A 85 -14.64 -7.04 -3.09
C ILE A 85 -13.66 -6.96 -4.27
N GLU A 86 -12.44 -7.42 -4.08
CA GLU A 86 -11.37 -7.33 -5.06
C GLU A 86 -10.93 -8.73 -5.56
N GLU A 87 -11.88 -9.53 -6.07
CA GLU A 87 -11.60 -10.85 -6.66
C GLU A 87 -10.50 -10.81 -7.75
N PHE A 88 -10.36 -9.68 -8.44
CA PHE A 88 -9.32 -9.47 -9.45
C PHE A 88 -7.89 -9.49 -8.87
N LEU A 89 -7.72 -9.35 -7.55
CA LEU A 89 -6.41 -9.37 -6.89
C LEU A 89 -5.98 -10.77 -6.43
N GLU A 90 -6.88 -11.73 -6.24
CA GLU A 90 -6.56 -13.05 -5.68
C GLU A 90 -5.36 -13.71 -6.35
N LYS A 91 -5.47 -14.02 -7.64
CA LYS A 91 -4.38 -14.63 -8.41
C LYS A 91 -3.12 -13.76 -8.51
N PRO A 92 -3.22 -12.45 -8.79
CA PRO A 92 -2.06 -11.55 -8.81
C PRO A 92 -1.32 -11.46 -7.47
N LEU A 93 -2.02 -11.49 -6.33
CA LEU A 93 -1.38 -11.47 -5.01
C LEU A 93 -0.53 -12.72 -4.76
N GLU A 94 -0.96 -13.88 -5.27
CA GLU A 94 -0.23 -15.14 -5.12
C GLU A 94 0.93 -15.27 -6.13
N SER A 95 0.74 -14.79 -7.36
CA SER A 95 1.68 -15.04 -8.46
C SER A 95 2.64 -13.89 -8.73
N ILE A 96 2.17 -12.63 -8.64
CA ILE A 96 2.93 -11.43 -8.99
C ILE A 96 3.50 -10.76 -7.74
N ALA A 97 2.65 -10.53 -6.73
CA ALA A 97 3.02 -9.89 -5.46
C ALA A 97 3.37 -10.91 -4.36
N LYS A 98 3.94 -12.05 -4.73
CA LYS A 98 4.21 -13.14 -3.78
C LYS A 98 5.13 -12.75 -2.62
N ASP A 99 6.09 -11.88 -2.88
CA ASP A 99 7.11 -11.45 -1.91
C ASP A 99 6.67 -10.20 -1.11
N SER A 100 5.54 -9.57 -1.49
CA SER A 100 4.98 -8.42 -0.79
C SER A 100 4.27 -8.83 0.50
N ASN A 101 4.27 -7.95 1.49
CA ASN A 101 3.35 -8.05 2.61
C ASN A 101 1.92 -7.73 2.14
N LYS A 102 0.95 -8.49 2.64
CA LYS A 102 -0.47 -8.36 2.26
C LYS A 102 -1.30 -7.97 3.47
N PHE A 103 -2.08 -6.90 3.35
CA PHE A 103 -2.93 -6.40 4.41
C PHE A 103 -4.39 -6.31 3.93
N ALA A 104 -5.12 -7.41 4.13
CA ALA A 104 -6.56 -7.48 3.87
C ALA A 104 -7.33 -6.94 5.08
N LEU A 105 -8.04 -5.82 4.89
CA LEU A 105 -8.75 -5.14 5.98
C LEU A 105 -9.84 -6.01 6.62
N LEU A 106 -10.64 -6.70 5.78
CA LEU A 106 -11.74 -7.55 6.28
C LEU A 106 -11.28 -8.82 6.98
N GLU A 107 -10.04 -9.26 6.77
CA GLU A 107 -9.50 -10.46 7.43
C GLU A 107 -8.96 -10.15 8.82
N LYS A 108 -8.74 -8.87 9.15
CA LYS A 108 -8.22 -8.48 10.46
C LYS A 108 -9.32 -8.46 11.51
N ASN A 109 -9.09 -9.13 12.62
CA ASN A 109 -10.03 -9.15 13.76
C ASN A 109 -10.02 -7.85 14.60
N ILE A 110 -9.28 -6.83 14.14
CA ILE A 110 -9.21 -5.52 14.79
C ILE A 110 -10.44 -4.64 14.49
N PHE A 111 -11.21 -4.98 13.44
CA PHE A 111 -12.42 -4.24 13.07
C PHE A 111 -13.68 -4.95 13.54
N LYS A 112 -14.61 -4.19 14.11
CA LYS A 112 -15.95 -4.67 14.41
C LYS A 112 -16.73 -4.84 13.12
N LYS A 113 -16.91 -6.08 12.67
CA LYS A 113 -17.76 -6.39 11.51
C LYS A 113 -19.22 -6.37 11.93
N LEU A 114 -20.03 -5.61 11.21
CA LEU A 114 -21.49 -5.61 11.38
C LEU A 114 -22.07 -6.70 10.47
N LYS A 115 -23.09 -7.41 10.98
CA LYS A 115 -23.87 -8.34 10.15
C LYS A 115 -24.67 -7.56 9.10
N PHE A 116 -24.88 -8.17 7.94
CA PHE A 116 -25.84 -7.65 6.98
C PHE A 116 -27.23 -7.59 7.60
N ARG A 117 -28.02 -6.62 7.19
CA ARG A 117 -29.42 -6.51 7.62
C ARG A 117 -30.21 -7.68 7.03
N GLU A 118 -30.84 -8.47 7.88
CA GLU A 118 -31.61 -9.65 7.48
C GLU A 118 -33.05 -9.29 7.05
N LYS A 119 -33.50 -8.03 7.31
CA LYS A 119 -34.85 -7.57 6.96
C LYS A 119 -34.78 -6.44 5.96
N ASN A 120 -35.62 -6.51 4.90
CA ASN A 120 -35.93 -5.38 4.05
C ASN A 120 -36.53 -4.27 4.89
N ILE A 121 -35.89 -3.11 4.97
CA ILE A 121 -36.37 -1.95 5.75
C ILE A 121 -37.45 -1.20 4.99
N PHE A 122 -37.58 -1.47 3.71
CA PHE A 122 -38.66 -0.92 2.87
C PHE A 122 -39.79 -1.94 2.84
N GLU A 123 -40.64 -1.94 3.87
CA GLU A 123 -42.01 -2.42 3.72
C GLU A 123 -42.67 -1.49 2.72
N GLU A 124 -43.16 -2.03 1.60
CA GLU A 124 -44.06 -1.29 0.72
C GLU A 124 -45.23 -0.82 1.58
N HIS A 125 -45.38 0.48 1.70
CA HIS A 125 -46.63 1.06 2.19
C HIS A 125 -47.64 0.83 1.07
N ASP A 126 -48.48 -0.20 1.21
CA ASP A 126 -49.70 -0.36 0.44
C ASP A 126 -50.62 0.83 0.84
N ASP A 127 -50.73 1.82 -0.08
CA ASP A 127 -51.77 2.86 -0.03
C ASP A 127 -53.09 2.30 -0.59
#